data_e8546d3f0cd6b719446916f6ad0af50b
#
_entry.id   e8546d3f0cd6b719446916f6ad0af50b
#
_cell.length_a   1.000
_cell.length_b   1.000
_cell.length_c   1.000
_cell.angle_alpha   90.00
_cell.angle_beta   90.00
_cell.angle_gamma   90.00
#
_symmetry.space_group_name_H-M   'P 1'
#
loop_
_entity.id
_entity.type
_entity.pdbx_description
1 polymer ?
#
loop_
_entity_poly.entity_id
_entity_poly.type
_entity_poly.pdbx_seq_one_letter_code
_entity_poly.pdbx_strand_id
1 'polypeptide(L)'
;MKTTKITYWTATIIIFLLDGLVPALTSNTELARQGISHLGYPDYFRVMLTIFKIIGAIVLVMPVIKARFKEWAYVGYGINFICAAASHIAVDGFRGQAIFPLIAFVILTASYVSYHKLQNKRDIQVYAVV
;
A
#
# COMPACT_ATOMS: atom_id res chain seq x y z
N MET A 1 14.23 19.18 6.22
CA MET A 1 13.45 17.94 6.16
C MET A 1 11.98 18.12 5.78
N LYS A 2 11.62 19.31 5.38
CA LYS A 2 10.30 19.57 4.79
C LYS A 2 10.02 18.67 3.60
N THR A 3 11.02 18.47 2.71
CA THR A 3 10.88 17.65 1.51
C THR A 3 10.57 16.18 1.85
N THR A 4 11.27 15.61 2.84
CA THR A 4 11.02 14.22 3.27
C THR A 4 9.62 14.07 3.84
N LYS A 5 9.17 15.03 4.65
CA LYS A 5 7.83 15.01 5.23
C LYS A 5 6.75 15.12 4.15
N ILE A 6 6.94 16.00 3.17
CA ILE A 6 6.03 16.15 2.05
C ILE A 6 5.97 14.87 1.22
N THR A 7 7.13 14.27 0.92
CA THR A 7 7.21 13.00 0.18
C THR A 7 6.48 11.88 0.92
N TYR A 8 6.72 11.75 2.21
CA TYR A 8 6.06 10.74 3.05
C TYR A 8 4.53 10.88 2.98
N TRP A 9 4.02 12.08 3.27
CA TRP A 9 2.58 12.29 3.31
C TRP A 9 1.93 12.18 1.94
N THR A 10 2.57 12.70 0.90
CA THR A 10 2.06 12.59 -0.47
C THR A 10 1.96 11.14 -0.90
N ALA A 11 3.03 10.37 -0.75
CA ALA A 11 3.05 8.96 -1.13
C ALA A 11 2.06 8.14 -0.29
N THR A 12 2.00 8.38 1.01
CA THR A 12 1.09 7.66 1.91
C THR A 12 -0.37 7.95 1.59
N ILE A 13 -0.72 9.20 1.31
CA ILE A 13 -2.08 9.59 0.95
C ILE A 13 -2.47 8.97 -0.40
N ILE A 14 -1.56 8.94 -1.36
CA ILE A 14 -1.83 8.29 -2.65
C ILE A 14 -2.15 6.80 -2.44
N ILE A 15 -1.36 6.08 -1.65
CA ILE A 15 -1.63 4.67 -1.34
C ILE A 15 -2.95 4.52 -0.60
N PHE A 16 -3.24 5.38 0.36
CA PHE A 16 -4.51 5.35 1.10
C PHE A 16 -5.70 5.50 0.15
N LEU A 17 -5.65 6.46 -0.76
CA LEU A 17 -6.74 6.69 -1.70
C LEU A 17 -6.87 5.55 -2.70
N LEU A 18 -5.77 5.13 -3.31
CA LEU A 18 -5.80 4.11 -4.37
C LEU A 18 -6.10 2.71 -3.85
N ASP A 19 -5.54 2.34 -2.71
CA ASP A 19 -5.67 0.97 -2.20
C ASP A 19 -6.50 0.84 -0.93
N GLY A 20 -6.89 1.94 -0.33
CA GLY A 20 -7.79 1.93 0.81
C GLY A 20 -9.19 2.37 0.43
N LEU A 21 -9.34 3.63 0.04
CA LEU A 21 -10.65 4.23 -0.21
C LEU A 21 -11.30 3.69 -1.49
N VAL A 22 -10.57 3.64 -2.61
CA VAL A 22 -11.15 3.18 -3.88
C VAL A 22 -11.61 1.72 -3.78
N PRO A 23 -10.81 0.76 -3.29
CA PRO A 23 -11.32 -0.60 -3.09
C PRO A 23 -12.48 -0.68 -2.11
N ALA A 24 -12.49 0.13 -1.04
CA ALA A 24 -13.60 0.14 -0.08
C ALA A 24 -14.92 0.53 -0.74
N LEU A 25 -14.88 1.49 -1.67
CA LEU A 25 -16.08 1.97 -2.37
C LEU A 25 -16.47 1.13 -3.58
N THR A 26 -15.50 0.45 -4.23
CA THR A 26 -15.72 -0.21 -5.51
C THR A 26 -15.62 -1.73 -5.46
N SER A 27 -15.25 -2.33 -4.32
CA SER A 27 -15.02 -3.77 -4.20
C SER A 27 -16.25 -4.62 -4.57
N ASN A 28 -17.46 -4.10 -4.32
CA ASN A 28 -18.70 -4.81 -4.62
C ASN A 28 -19.23 -4.57 -6.03
N THR A 29 -18.52 -3.83 -6.87
CA THR A 29 -18.93 -3.60 -8.25
C THR A 29 -18.67 -4.84 -9.10
N GLU A 30 -19.44 -4.98 -10.18
CA GLU A 30 -19.27 -6.09 -11.13
C GLU A 30 -17.87 -6.07 -11.76
N LEU A 31 -17.34 -4.87 -12.04
CA LEU A 31 -16.01 -4.73 -12.60
C LEU A 31 -14.93 -5.32 -11.68
N ALA A 32 -15.03 -5.06 -10.37
CA ALA A 32 -14.09 -5.61 -9.38
C ALA A 32 -14.21 -7.12 -9.28
N ARG A 33 -15.43 -7.66 -9.29
CA ARG A 33 -15.68 -9.11 -9.27
C ARG A 33 -15.10 -9.79 -10.49
N GLN A 34 -15.33 -9.22 -11.67
CA GLN A 34 -14.78 -9.76 -12.92
C GLN A 34 -13.26 -9.70 -12.94
N GLY A 35 -12.65 -8.63 -12.42
CA GLY A 35 -11.21 -8.50 -12.33
C GLY A 35 -10.56 -9.61 -11.51
N ILE A 36 -11.10 -9.88 -10.33
CA ILE A 36 -10.59 -10.95 -9.45
C ILE A 36 -10.83 -12.32 -10.07
N SER A 37 -12.02 -12.55 -10.64
CA SER A 37 -12.36 -13.81 -11.31
C SER A 37 -11.47 -14.06 -12.52
N HIS A 38 -11.17 -13.03 -13.30
CA HIS A 38 -10.29 -13.11 -14.45
C HIS A 38 -8.87 -13.59 -14.07
N LEU A 39 -8.39 -13.18 -12.91
CA LEU A 39 -7.08 -13.61 -12.40
C LEU A 39 -7.11 -15.02 -11.80
N GLY A 40 -8.27 -15.65 -11.71
CA GLY A 40 -8.42 -17.01 -11.19
C GLY A 40 -8.65 -17.10 -9.69
N TYR A 41 -8.89 -15.99 -9.02
CA TYR A 41 -9.15 -15.98 -7.58
C TYR A 41 -10.65 -16.16 -7.30
N PRO A 42 -11.02 -16.86 -6.19
CA PRO A 42 -12.42 -16.97 -5.79
C PRO A 42 -12.96 -15.65 -5.24
N ASP A 43 -14.29 -15.51 -5.21
CA ASP A 43 -14.92 -14.25 -4.79
C ASP A 43 -14.63 -13.88 -3.33
N TYR A 44 -14.54 -14.87 -2.43
CA TYR A 44 -14.21 -14.58 -1.04
C TYR A 44 -12.83 -13.93 -0.89
N PHE A 45 -11.91 -14.23 -1.80
CA PHE A 45 -10.58 -13.61 -1.82
C PHE A 45 -10.68 -12.10 -2.03
N ARG A 46 -11.58 -11.66 -2.90
CA ARG A 46 -11.83 -10.23 -3.13
C ARG A 46 -12.24 -9.51 -1.83
N VAL A 47 -13.18 -10.11 -1.10
CA VAL A 47 -13.66 -9.54 0.16
C VAL A 47 -12.55 -9.48 1.21
N MET A 48 -11.85 -10.59 1.37
CA MET A 48 -10.74 -10.71 2.33
C MET A 48 -9.64 -9.70 2.01
N LEU A 49 -9.25 -9.59 0.76
CA LEU A 49 -8.21 -8.68 0.32
C LEU A 49 -8.62 -7.22 0.56
N THR A 50 -9.88 -6.88 0.29
CA THR A 50 -10.39 -5.54 0.52
C THR A 50 -10.32 -5.16 2.00
N ILE A 51 -10.69 -6.07 2.88
CA ILE A 51 -10.62 -5.84 4.33
C ILE A 51 -9.18 -5.59 4.76
N PHE A 52 -8.23 -6.40 4.31
CA PHE A 52 -6.82 -6.22 4.64
C PHE A 52 -6.26 -4.90 4.09
N LYS A 53 -6.66 -4.50 2.90
CA LYS A 53 -6.25 -3.22 2.32
C LYS A 53 -6.76 -2.03 3.12
N ILE A 54 -8.01 -2.09 3.55
CA ILE A 54 -8.61 -1.02 4.36
C ILE A 54 -7.86 -0.90 5.70
N ILE A 55 -7.64 -2.01 6.39
CA ILE A 55 -6.92 -2.03 7.66
C ILE A 55 -5.50 -1.47 7.47
N GLY A 56 -4.79 -1.94 6.45
CA GLY A 56 -3.44 -1.48 6.15
C GLY A 56 -3.38 0.01 5.84
N ALA A 57 -4.34 0.51 5.07
CA ALA A 57 -4.41 1.93 4.71
C ALA A 57 -4.62 2.81 5.96
N ILE A 58 -5.50 2.40 6.86
CA ILE A 58 -5.74 3.11 8.12
C ILE A 58 -4.45 3.12 8.96
N VAL A 59 -3.78 1.99 9.07
CA VAL A 59 -2.53 1.88 9.84
C VAL A 59 -1.46 2.83 9.27
N LEU A 60 -1.32 2.90 7.95
CA LEU A 60 -0.31 3.76 7.31
C LEU A 60 -0.59 5.25 7.53
N VAL A 61 -1.86 5.65 7.52
CA VAL A 61 -2.24 7.06 7.60
C VAL A 61 -2.25 7.58 9.04
N MET A 62 -2.56 6.74 10.02
CA MET A 62 -2.68 7.17 11.41
C MET A 62 -1.31 7.39 12.06
N PRO A 63 -1.01 8.60 12.56
CA PRO A 63 0.29 8.89 13.15
C PRO A 63 0.52 8.26 14.53
N VAL A 64 -0.55 7.85 15.21
CA VAL A 64 -0.47 7.31 16.59
C VAL A 64 -0.16 5.82 16.64
N ILE A 65 -0.14 5.14 15.50
CA ILE A 65 0.13 3.70 15.43
C ILE A 65 1.61 3.42 15.65
N LYS A 66 1.91 2.39 16.43
CA LYS A 66 3.29 1.99 16.71
C LYS A 66 4.03 1.59 15.43
N ALA A 67 5.33 1.88 15.39
CA ALA A 67 6.18 1.59 14.24
C ALA A 67 6.12 0.12 13.79
N ARG A 68 6.01 -0.82 14.72
CA ARG A 68 5.90 -2.25 14.41
C ARG A 68 4.72 -2.54 13.47
N PHE A 69 3.55 -1.98 13.78
CA PHE A 69 2.35 -2.20 12.96
C PHE A 69 2.45 -1.51 11.61
N LYS A 70 3.08 -0.34 11.55
CA LYS A 70 3.35 0.33 10.27
C LYS A 70 4.27 -0.50 9.38
N GLU A 71 5.31 -1.11 9.97
CA GLU A 71 6.18 -2.02 9.22
C GLU A 71 5.38 -3.19 8.64
N TRP A 72 4.51 -3.80 9.43
CA TRP A 72 3.65 -4.88 8.94
C TRP A 72 2.76 -4.43 7.77
N ALA A 73 2.20 -3.24 7.86
CA ALA A 73 1.36 -2.70 6.80
C ALA A 73 2.17 -2.46 5.51
N TYR A 74 3.38 -1.91 5.62
CA TYR A 74 4.27 -1.71 4.47
C TYR A 74 4.64 -3.03 3.81
N VAL A 75 5.00 -4.03 4.60
CA VAL A 75 5.35 -5.36 4.08
C VAL A 75 4.14 -6.00 3.42
N GLY A 76 2.97 -5.92 4.04
CA GLY A 76 1.73 -6.46 3.48
C GLY A 76 1.37 -5.83 2.13
N TYR A 77 1.45 -4.51 2.02
CA TYR A 77 1.21 -3.82 0.74
C TYR A 77 2.28 -4.17 -0.30
N GLY A 78 3.54 -4.26 0.11
CA GLY A 78 4.62 -4.65 -0.80
C GLY A 78 4.37 -6.02 -1.41
N ILE A 79 4.03 -7.01 -0.58
CA ILE A 79 3.67 -8.35 -1.04
C ILE A 79 2.45 -8.29 -1.95
N ASN A 80 1.43 -7.53 -1.58
CA ASN A 80 0.21 -7.37 -2.37
C ASN A 80 0.52 -6.86 -3.78
N PHE A 81 1.34 -5.82 -3.90
CA PHE A 81 1.68 -5.25 -5.21
C PHE A 81 2.50 -6.21 -6.06
N ILE A 82 3.46 -6.91 -5.45
CA ILE A 82 4.26 -7.92 -6.15
C ILE A 82 3.36 -9.05 -6.65
N CYS A 83 2.48 -9.57 -5.80
CA CYS A 83 1.56 -10.64 -6.17
C CYS A 83 0.56 -10.18 -7.24
N ALA A 84 0.09 -8.94 -7.17
CA ALA A 84 -0.80 -8.39 -8.18
C ALA A 84 -0.11 -8.31 -9.54
N ALA A 85 1.12 -7.79 -9.57
CA ALA A 85 1.90 -7.75 -10.81
C ALA A 85 2.15 -9.14 -11.37
N ALA A 86 2.56 -10.08 -10.52
CA ALA A 86 2.78 -11.47 -10.92
C ALA A 86 1.52 -12.13 -11.46
N SER A 87 0.37 -11.89 -10.84
CA SER A 87 -0.91 -12.43 -11.29
C SER A 87 -1.29 -11.90 -12.66
N HIS A 88 -1.16 -10.60 -12.88
CA HIS A 88 -1.45 -10.00 -14.18
C HIS A 88 -0.50 -10.51 -15.27
N ILE A 89 0.78 -10.65 -14.96
CA ILE A 89 1.76 -11.18 -15.92
C ILE A 89 1.43 -12.65 -16.25
N ALA A 90 1.09 -13.44 -15.26
CA ALA A 90 0.80 -14.87 -15.45
C ALA A 90 -0.45 -15.11 -16.30
N VAL A 91 -1.48 -14.27 -16.14
CA VAL A 91 -2.77 -14.46 -16.84
C VAL A 91 -2.81 -13.72 -18.18
N ASP A 92 -2.34 -12.48 -18.23
CA ASP A 92 -2.47 -11.60 -19.40
C ASP A 92 -1.16 -11.27 -20.10
N GLY A 93 -0.01 -11.70 -19.54
CA GLY A 93 1.29 -11.29 -20.00
C GLY A 93 1.65 -9.88 -19.50
N PHE A 94 2.82 -9.39 -19.89
CA PHE A 94 3.30 -8.08 -19.45
C PHE A 94 2.59 -6.97 -20.23
N ARG A 95 1.52 -6.45 -19.66
CA ARG A 95 0.68 -5.39 -20.22
C ARG A 95 0.48 -4.26 -19.21
N GLY A 96 -0.28 -3.22 -19.62
CA GLY A 96 -0.52 -2.05 -18.79
C GLY A 96 -1.07 -2.34 -17.40
N GLN A 97 -1.89 -3.38 -17.25
CA GLN A 97 -2.44 -3.77 -15.95
C GLN A 97 -1.38 -4.31 -14.99
N ALA A 98 -0.31 -4.92 -15.50
CA ALA A 98 0.82 -5.35 -14.67
C ALA A 98 1.71 -4.19 -14.24
N ILE A 99 1.76 -3.14 -15.04
CA ILE A 99 2.57 -1.95 -14.75
C ILE A 99 2.00 -1.16 -13.57
N PHE A 100 0.68 -1.11 -13.44
CA PHE A 100 0.01 -0.34 -12.40
C PHE A 100 0.44 -0.73 -10.97
N PRO A 101 0.43 -2.03 -10.59
CA PRO A 101 0.94 -2.44 -9.28
C PRO A 101 2.42 -2.14 -9.07
N LEU A 102 3.23 -2.18 -10.13
CA LEU A 102 4.65 -1.84 -10.04
C LEU A 102 4.86 -0.36 -9.73
N ILE A 103 4.06 0.53 -10.34
CA ILE A 103 4.09 1.96 -10.04
C ILE A 103 3.66 2.18 -8.59
N ALA A 104 2.61 1.50 -8.14
CA ALA A 104 2.15 1.57 -6.76
C ALA A 104 3.24 1.10 -5.78
N PHE A 105 4.00 0.07 -6.14
CA PHE A 105 5.12 -0.42 -5.35
C PHE A 105 6.22 0.64 -5.21
N VAL A 106 6.54 1.36 -6.28
CA VAL A 106 7.52 2.45 -6.24
C VAL A 106 7.04 3.56 -5.30
N ILE A 107 5.78 3.94 -5.39
CA ILE A 107 5.19 4.95 -4.50
C ILE A 107 5.24 4.47 -3.04
N LEU A 108 4.91 3.22 -2.79
CA LEU A 108 4.99 2.62 -1.46
C LEU A 108 6.43 2.66 -0.93
N THR A 109 7.41 2.36 -1.76
CA THR A 109 8.83 2.41 -1.40
C THR A 109 9.25 3.83 -1.03
N ALA A 110 8.79 4.84 -1.78
CA ALA A 110 9.06 6.24 -1.45
C ALA A 110 8.48 6.62 -0.09
N SER A 111 7.26 6.19 0.21
CA SER A 111 6.65 6.38 1.52
C SER A 111 7.45 5.70 2.63
N TYR A 112 7.86 4.46 2.41
CA TYR A 112 8.62 3.67 3.37
C TYR A 112 9.98 4.29 3.69
N VAL A 113 10.75 4.65 2.68
CA VAL A 113 12.06 5.28 2.85
C VAL A 113 11.92 6.61 3.59
N SER A 114 10.93 7.41 3.20
CA SER A 114 10.67 8.70 3.85
C SER A 114 10.24 8.53 5.31
N TYR A 115 9.42 7.52 5.59
CA TYR A 115 9.02 7.17 6.95
C TYR A 115 10.23 6.85 7.82
N HIS A 116 11.14 6.02 7.33
CA HIS A 116 12.34 5.65 8.09
C HIS A 116 13.28 6.84 8.29
N LYS A 117 13.42 7.71 7.31
CA LYS A 117 14.21 8.94 7.46
C LYS A 117 13.66 9.85 8.56
N LEU A 118 12.34 10.02 8.60
CA LEU A 118 11.69 10.82 9.64
C LEU A 118 11.82 10.18 11.02
N GLN A 119 11.69 8.86 11.09
CA GLN A 119 11.81 8.11 12.34
C GLN A 119 13.23 8.21 12.90
N ASN A 120 14.24 8.00 12.08
CA ASN A 120 15.65 8.10 12.49
C ASN A 120 15.99 9.51 13.00
N LYS A 121 15.50 10.53 12.32
CA LYS A 121 15.71 11.92 12.76
C LYS A 121 15.07 12.18 14.11
N ARG A 122 13.87 11.66 14.33
CA ARG A 122 13.16 11.78 15.61
C ARG A 122 13.95 11.10 16.72
N ASP A 123 14.47 9.91 16.49
CA ASP A 123 15.26 9.16 17.46
C ASP A 123 16.55 9.89 17.79
N ILE A 124 17.25 10.43 16.80
CA ILE A 124 18.47 11.23 17.02
C ILE A 124 18.15 12.44 17.88
N GLN A 125 17.05 13.14 17.63
CA GLN A 125 16.66 14.30 18.45
C GLN A 125 16.38 13.92 19.90
N VAL A 126 15.72 12.78 20.12
CA VAL A 126 15.45 12.29 21.46
C VAL A 126 16.75 11.98 22.21
N TYR A 127 17.69 11.30 21.57
CA TYR A 127 18.98 10.98 22.17
C TYR A 127 19.85 12.23 22.39
N ALA A 128 19.73 13.23 21.54
CA ALA A 128 20.48 14.48 21.68
C ALA A 128 20.03 15.34 22.89
N VAL A 129 18.77 15.18 23.31
CA VAL A 129 18.18 15.88 24.44
C VAL A 129 18.52 15.21 25.78
N VAL A 130 18.82 13.94 25.78
CA VAL A 130 19.19 13.14 26.95
C VAL A 130 20.69 13.27 27.20
#